data_c39bdb0984ea09fea60b50b304d1d60c
#
_entry.id   c39bdb0984ea09fea60b50b304d1d60c
#
_cell.length_a   1.000
_cell.length_b   1.000
_cell.length_c   1.000
_cell.angle_alpha   90.00
_cell.angle_beta   90.00
_cell.angle_gamma   90.00
#
_symmetry.space_group_name_H-M   'P 1'
#
loop_
_entity.id
_entity.type
_entity.pdbx_description
1 polymer ?
#
loop_
_entity_poly.entity_id
_entity_poly.type
_entity_poly.pdbx_seq_one_letter_code
_entity_poly.pdbx_strand_id
1 'polypeptide(L)'
;NMVHQRFNIDSIDELELDQIPLAVEYLHRIALEGELLPSQSDLPLNMNKQFNDSELYDLVCLWSISLILKEDSEEILPALQLLGSDWARKMSGNIGMLTGFIERAGRLLQRESHHIATSTTPPINWRLELARMQKVLG
;
A
#
# COMPACT_ATOMS: atom_id res chain seq x y z
N ASN A 1 -11.62 -18.21 32.71
CA ASN A 1 -12.52 -18.52 31.60
C ASN A 1 -13.79 -17.70 31.73
N MET A 2 -14.26 -17.06 30.62
CA MET A 2 -15.43 -16.16 30.62
C MET A 2 -16.74 -16.86 31.05
N VAL A 3 -16.92 -18.14 30.69
CA VAL A 3 -18.06 -18.95 31.10
C VAL A 3 -18.05 -19.18 32.61
N HIS A 4 -16.91 -19.51 33.19
CA HIS A 4 -16.74 -19.72 34.62
C HIS A 4 -17.11 -18.47 35.43
N GLN A 5 -16.70 -17.29 34.96
CA GLN A 5 -17.03 -16.03 35.60
C GLN A 5 -18.52 -15.66 35.49
N ARG A 6 -19.14 -15.95 34.32
CA ARG A 6 -20.54 -15.60 34.09
C ARG A 6 -21.51 -16.46 34.91
N PHE A 7 -21.22 -17.76 35.05
CA PHE A 7 -22.06 -18.73 35.74
C PHE A 7 -21.58 -19.04 37.15
N ASN A 8 -20.49 -18.38 37.60
CA ASN A 8 -19.92 -18.53 38.94
C ASN A 8 -19.61 -20.00 39.28
N ILE A 9 -18.99 -20.71 38.36
CA ILE A 9 -18.61 -22.12 38.47
C ILE A 9 -17.11 -22.26 38.33
N ASP A 10 -16.49 -23.23 39.02
CA ASP A 10 -15.07 -23.54 38.93
C ASP A 10 -14.77 -24.53 37.80
N SER A 11 -15.74 -25.36 37.44
CA SER A 11 -15.65 -26.34 36.35
C SER A 11 -16.92 -26.39 35.54
N ILE A 12 -16.80 -26.73 34.24
CA ILE A 12 -17.94 -26.89 33.31
C ILE A 12 -18.89 -28.03 33.79
N ASP A 13 -18.33 -29.01 34.50
CA ASP A 13 -19.11 -30.13 35.04
C ASP A 13 -20.08 -29.71 36.17
N GLU A 14 -19.95 -28.51 36.71
CA GLU A 14 -20.83 -27.92 37.71
C GLU A 14 -22.06 -27.21 37.11
N LEU A 15 -22.14 -27.11 35.78
CA LEU A 15 -23.33 -26.57 35.09
C LEU A 15 -24.52 -27.49 35.25
N GLU A 16 -25.60 -26.95 35.80
CA GLU A 16 -26.88 -27.69 35.87
C GLU A 16 -27.46 -27.85 34.45
N LEU A 17 -28.24 -28.92 34.23
CA LEU A 17 -28.78 -29.29 32.91
C LEU A 17 -29.62 -28.17 32.27
N ASP A 18 -30.29 -27.37 33.07
CA ASP A 18 -31.07 -26.21 32.63
C ASP A 18 -30.22 -24.98 32.28
N GLN A 19 -28.97 -24.92 32.74
CA GLN A 19 -28.02 -23.85 32.46
C GLN A 19 -27.22 -24.11 31.18
N ILE A 20 -27.15 -25.34 30.69
CA ILE A 20 -26.39 -25.71 29.49
C ILE A 20 -26.85 -24.92 28.25
N PRO A 21 -28.17 -24.79 27.94
CA PRO A 21 -28.61 -23.99 26.80
C PRO A 21 -28.22 -22.51 26.91
N LEU A 22 -28.25 -21.94 28.11
CA LEU A 22 -27.85 -20.55 28.38
C LEU A 22 -26.34 -20.34 28.20
N ALA A 23 -25.54 -21.31 28.62
CA ALA A 23 -24.08 -21.27 28.43
C ALA A 23 -23.73 -21.38 26.94
N VAL A 24 -24.40 -22.22 26.16
CA VAL A 24 -24.24 -22.34 24.70
C VAL A 24 -24.64 -21.06 23.99
N GLU A 25 -25.80 -20.47 24.35
CA GLU A 25 -26.25 -19.19 23.79
C GLU A 25 -25.26 -18.06 24.10
N TYR A 26 -24.74 -18.03 25.32
CA TYR A 26 -23.73 -17.06 25.73
C TYR A 26 -22.42 -17.19 24.93
N LEU A 27 -21.92 -18.42 24.71
CA LEU A 27 -20.75 -18.67 23.87
C LEU A 27 -20.99 -18.29 22.41
N HIS A 28 -22.18 -18.58 21.85
CA HIS A 28 -22.56 -18.16 20.50
C HIS A 28 -22.58 -16.63 20.38
N ARG A 29 -23.13 -15.94 21.39
CA ARG A 29 -23.16 -14.48 21.41
C ARG A 29 -21.74 -13.91 21.48
N ILE A 30 -20.85 -14.45 22.31
CA ILE A 30 -19.44 -14.03 22.39
C ILE A 30 -18.72 -14.30 21.06
N ALA A 31 -18.97 -15.45 20.41
CA ALA A 31 -18.39 -15.77 19.12
C ALA A 31 -18.88 -14.80 18.03
N LEU A 32 -20.18 -14.48 18.02
CA LEU A 32 -20.77 -13.51 17.10
C LEU A 32 -20.32 -12.07 17.40
N GLU A 33 -20.24 -11.69 18.68
CA GLU A 33 -19.73 -10.39 19.11
C GLU A 33 -18.20 -10.29 18.95
N GLY A 34 -17.49 -11.41 19.04
CA GLY A 34 -16.06 -11.50 18.71
C GLY A 34 -15.79 -11.42 17.21
N GLU A 35 -16.75 -11.82 16.37
CA GLU A 35 -16.74 -11.56 14.93
C GLU A 35 -17.16 -10.12 14.60
N LEU A 36 -17.80 -9.42 15.52
CA LEU A 36 -18.00 -7.97 15.54
C LEU A 36 -16.78 -7.26 16.19
N LEU A 37 -15.57 -7.76 15.95
CA LEU A 37 -14.39 -6.87 15.98
C LEU A 37 -14.77 -5.65 15.13
N PRO A 38 -14.45 -4.43 15.60
CA PRO A 38 -14.84 -3.22 14.88
C PRO A 38 -14.62 -3.44 13.41
N SER A 39 -15.67 -3.28 12.60
CA SER A 39 -15.54 -3.43 11.15
C SER A 39 -14.35 -2.59 10.74
N GLN A 40 -13.57 -3.02 9.75
CA GLN A 40 -12.39 -2.28 9.28
C GLN A 40 -12.66 -0.80 9.01
N SER A 41 -13.94 -0.38 8.95
CA SER A 41 -14.40 1.01 8.90
C SER A 41 -14.23 1.79 10.20
N ASP A 42 -14.10 1.14 11.36
CA ASP A 42 -13.92 1.78 12.66
C ASP A 42 -12.45 1.84 13.10
N LEU A 43 -11.55 1.18 12.37
CA LEU A 43 -10.12 1.38 12.50
C LEU A 43 -9.77 2.76 11.95
N PRO A 44 -8.95 3.55 12.68
CA PRO A 44 -8.53 4.86 12.16
C PRO A 44 -8.03 4.67 10.73
N LEU A 45 -8.55 5.48 9.80
CA LEU A 45 -8.24 5.46 8.36
C LEU A 45 -6.73 5.37 8.03
N ASN A 46 -5.87 5.68 9.01
CA ASN A 46 -4.41 5.57 8.90
C ASN A 46 -3.85 4.13 8.97
N MET A 47 -4.63 3.13 9.43
CA MET A 47 -4.14 1.74 9.50
C MET A 47 -4.24 1.01 8.15
N ASN A 48 -4.92 1.58 7.14
CA ASN A 48 -5.00 1.04 5.79
C ASN A 48 -3.94 1.62 4.83
N LYS A 49 -3.09 2.52 5.27
CA LYS A 49 -1.96 2.98 4.45
C LYS A 49 -0.87 1.91 4.45
N GLN A 50 -0.62 1.33 3.31
CA GLN A 50 0.46 0.34 3.11
C GLN A 50 1.84 0.96 3.34
N PHE A 51 2.01 2.27 3.06
CA PHE A 51 3.25 3.03 3.23
C PHE A 51 2.96 4.32 4.00
N ASN A 52 3.90 4.72 4.86
CA ASN A 52 3.89 6.05 5.44
C ASN A 52 4.40 7.09 4.42
N ASP A 53 4.21 8.39 4.73
CA ASP A 53 4.52 9.46 3.78
C ASP A 53 6.02 9.55 3.44
N SER A 54 6.91 9.13 4.33
CA SER A 54 8.37 9.08 4.07
C SER A 54 8.73 7.94 3.14
N GLU A 55 8.19 6.75 3.38
CA GLU A 55 8.38 5.58 2.51
C GLU A 55 7.81 5.83 1.11
N LEU A 56 6.65 6.47 1.05
CA LEU A 56 6.03 6.86 -0.20
C LEU A 56 6.88 7.88 -0.97
N TYR A 57 7.51 8.83 -0.25
CA TYR A 57 8.46 9.77 -0.84
C TYR A 57 9.65 9.06 -1.47
N ASP A 58 10.25 8.10 -0.77
CA ASP A 58 11.38 7.31 -1.28
C ASP A 58 11.01 6.55 -2.55
N LEU A 59 9.80 5.97 -2.61
CA LEU A 59 9.29 5.30 -3.80
C LEU A 59 9.07 6.26 -4.97
N VAL A 60 8.57 7.46 -4.71
CA VAL A 60 8.40 8.50 -5.73
C VAL A 60 9.75 9.00 -6.24
N CYS A 61 10.73 9.17 -5.37
CA CYS A 61 12.09 9.50 -5.77
C CYS A 61 12.72 8.40 -6.64
N LEU A 62 12.54 7.14 -6.28
CA LEU A 62 13.03 6.02 -7.09
C LEU A 62 12.37 6.00 -8.47
N TRP A 63 11.06 6.24 -8.55
CA TRP A 63 10.34 6.37 -9.82
C TRP A 63 10.89 7.52 -10.66
N SER A 64 11.12 8.68 -10.06
CA SER A 64 11.70 9.86 -10.73
C SER A 64 13.10 9.61 -11.28
N ILE A 65 13.95 8.93 -10.50
CA ILE A 65 15.29 8.53 -10.95
C ILE A 65 15.20 7.55 -12.12
N SER A 66 14.29 6.59 -12.06
CA SER A 66 14.07 5.63 -13.15
C SER A 66 13.64 6.33 -14.45
N LEU A 67 12.81 7.37 -14.34
CA LEU A 67 12.40 8.19 -15.48
C LEU A 67 13.59 8.95 -16.09
N ILE A 68 14.41 9.60 -15.27
CA ILE A 68 15.62 10.31 -15.72
C ILE A 68 16.58 9.35 -16.42
N LEU A 69 16.87 8.21 -15.82
CA LEU A 69 17.75 7.20 -16.41
C LEU A 69 17.22 6.67 -17.76
N LYS A 70 15.92 6.56 -17.90
CA LYS A 70 15.29 6.21 -19.18
C LYS A 70 15.52 7.31 -20.22
N GLU A 71 15.26 8.57 -19.87
CA GLU A 71 15.47 9.72 -20.76
C GLU A 71 16.93 9.84 -21.21
N ASP A 72 17.90 9.73 -20.28
CA ASP A 72 19.33 9.71 -20.58
C ASP A 72 19.70 8.55 -21.51
N SER A 73 19.12 7.38 -21.28
CA SER A 73 19.33 6.20 -22.14
C SER A 73 18.79 6.41 -23.54
N GLU A 74 17.65 7.05 -23.70
CA GLU A 74 17.06 7.40 -24.99
C GLU A 74 17.93 8.41 -25.76
N GLU A 75 18.55 9.35 -25.04
CA GLU A 75 19.44 10.34 -25.63
C GLU A 75 20.76 9.73 -26.15
N ILE A 76 21.32 8.76 -25.42
CA ILE A 76 22.58 8.09 -25.78
C ILE A 76 22.38 7.01 -26.85
N LEU A 77 21.21 6.38 -26.92
CA LEU A 77 20.94 5.24 -27.79
C LEU A 77 21.30 5.46 -29.27
N PRO A 78 20.97 6.59 -29.92
CA PRO A 78 21.34 6.83 -31.34
C PRO A 78 22.86 6.78 -31.58
N ALA A 79 23.66 7.34 -30.66
CA ALA A 79 25.12 7.31 -30.78
C ALA A 79 25.66 5.87 -30.68
N LEU A 80 25.13 5.05 -29.77
CA LEU A 80 25.50 3.63 -29.67
C LEU A 80 25.08 2.81 -30.89
N GLN A 81 23.98 3.13 -31.51
CA GLN A 81 23.52 2.51 -32.77
C GLN A 81 24.49 2.84 -33.91
N LEU A 82 24.89 4.11 -34.06
CA LEU A 82 25.86 4.55 -35.09
C LEU A 82 27.21 3.87 -34.93
N LEU A 83 27.62 3.62 -33.66
CA LEU A 83 28.88 2.91 -33.37
C LEU A 83 28.78 1.38 -33.58
N GLY A 84 27.63 0.84 -33.90
CA GLY A 84 27.39 -0.60 -34.02
C GLY A 84 27.58 -1.37 -32.71
N SER A 85 27.38 -0.70 -31.57
CA SER A 85 27.59 -1.29 -30.25
C SER A 85 26.56 -2.34 -29.89
N ASP A 86 27.00 -3.47 -29.35
CA ASP A 86 26.06 -4.49 -28.79
C ASP A 86 25.22 -3.96 -27.62
N TRP A 87 25.70 -2.90 -26.95
CA TRP A 87 24.95 -2.21 -25.92
C TRP A 87 23.69 -1.51 -26.44
N ALA A 88 23.68 -1.08 -27.71
CA ALA A 88 22.52 -0.45 -28.33
C ALA A 88 21.28 -1.36 -28.27
N ARG A 89 21.46 -2.66 -28.58
CA ARG A 89 20.38 -3.66 -28.56
C ARG A 89 19.85 -3.88 -27.14
N LYS A 90 20.75 -4.04 -26.17
CA LYS A 90 20.38 -4.23 -24.76
C LYS A 90 19.66 -3.01 -24.21
N MET A 91 20.17 -1.82 -24.48
CA MET A 91 19.59 -0.54 -24.04
C MET A 91 18.22 -0.32 -24.64
N SER A 92 18.02 -0.57 -25.93
CA SER A 92 16.71 -0.47 -26.59
C SER A 92 15.66 -1.39 -25.95
N GLY A 93 16.04 -2.64 -25.62
CA GLY A 93 15.16 -3.56 -24.89
C GLY A 93 14.80 -3.08 -23.49
N ASN A 94 15.77 -2.55 -22.75
CA ASN A 94 15.56 -2.02 -21.41
C ASN A 94 14.63 -0.79 -21.43
N ILE A 95 14.81 0.14 -22.36
CA ILE A 95 13.95 1.31 -22.55
C ILE A 95 12.51 0.88 -22.80
N GLY A 96 12.29 -0.09 -23.69
CA GLY A 96 10.97 -0.60 -23.99
C GLY A 96 10.25 -1.18 -22.76
N MET A 97 10.96 -1.98 -21.96
CA MET A 97 10.41 -2.52 -20.70
C MET A 97 10.13 -1.42 -19.68
N LEU A 98 11.09 -0.50 -19.47
CA LEU A 98 10.96 0.58 -18.48
C LEU A 98 9.78 1.49 -18.77
N THR A 99 9.51 1.80 -20.04
CA THR A 99 8.40 2.70 -20.42
C THR A 99 7.07 2.25 -19.82
N GLY A 100 6.71 0.98 -19.98
CA GLY A 100 5.45 0.46 -19.43
C GLY A 100 5.42 0.38 -17.91
N PHE A 101 6.56 0.06 -17.27
CA PHE A 101 6.64 0.01 -15.81
C PHE A 101 6.59 1.40 -15.18
N ILE A 102 7.29 2.37 -15.74
CA ILE A 102 7.31 3.77 -15.26
C ILE A 102 5.90 4.35 -15.29
N GLU A 103 5.15 4.13 -16.37
CA GLU A 103 3.78 4.64 -16.46
C GLU A 103 2.86 4.01 -15.41
N ARG A 104 2.86 2.68 -15.29
CA ARG A 104 2.02 1.99 -14.30
C ARG A 104 2.39 2.33 -12.86
N ALA A 105 3.69 2.33 -12.54
CA ALA A 105 4.17 2.70 -11.22
C ALA A 105 3.86 4.16 -10.88
N GLY A 106 4.05 5.06 -11.85
CA GLY A 106 3.72 6.47 -11.68
C GLY A 106 2.26 6.71 -11.36
N ARG A 107 1.33 6.07 -12.07
CA ARG A 107 -0.12 6.17 -11.80
C ARG A 107 -0.49 5.62 -10.41
N LEU A 108 0.14 4.52 -10.00
CA LEU A 108 -0.02 3.97 -8.65
C LEU A 108 0.45 4.97 -7.60
N LEU A 109 1.66 5.48 -7.73
CA LEU A 109 2.26 6.43 -6.79
C LEU A 109 1.46 7.76 -6.75
N GLN A 110 0.96 8.23 -7.89
CA GLN A 110 0.09 9.41 -7.97
C GLN A 110 -1.20 9.21 -7.17
N ARG A 111 -1.81 8.04 -7.26
CA ARG A 111 -3.00 7.68 -6.47
C ARG A 111 -2.69 7.63 -4.97
N GLU A 112 -1.62 6.96 -4.58
CA GLU A 112 -1.24 6.79 -3.17
C GLU A 112 -0.79 8.13 -2.54
N SER A 113 -0.17 9.04 -3.30
CA SER A 113 0.27 10.36 -2.85
C SER A 113 -0.79 11.46 -2.98
N HIS A 114 -2.00 11.14 -3.42
CA HIS A 114 -3.07 12.12 -3.65
C HIS A 114 -3.36 12.98 -2.41
N HIS A 115 -3.34 12.41 -1.22
CA HIS A 115 -3.55 13.12 0.04
C HIS A 115 -2.48 14.18 0.32
N ILE A 116 -1.25 13.98 -0.16
CA ILE A 116 -0.15 14.96 -0.06
C ILE A 116 -0.33 16.03 -1.13
N ALA A 117 -0.68 15.64 -2.35
CA ALA A 117 -0.90 16.56 -3.48
C ALA A 117 -2.06 17.53 -3.23
N THR A 118 -3.11 17.09 -2.54
CA THR A 118 -4.29 17.90 -2.19
C THR A 118 -4.13 18.69 -0.90
N SER A 119 -3.03 18.50 -0.17
CA SER A 119 -2.72 19.29 1.04
C SER A 119 -2.57 20.78 0.68
N THR A 120 -3.08 21.65 1.53
CA THR A 120 -2.97 23.11 1.37
C THR A 120 -1.52 23.58 1.28
N THR A 121 -0.59 22.87 1.95
CA THR A 121 0.83 23.18 1.93
C THR A 121 1.63 21.86 1.87
N PRO A 122 1.87 21.31 0.65
CA PRO A 122 2.70 20.13 0.52
C PRO A 122 4.10 20.36 1.10
N PRO A 123 4.72 19.36 1.73
CA PRO A 123 6.10 19.45 2.19
C PRO A 123 7.04 19.90 1.06
N ILE A 124 8.06 20.68 1.39
CA ILE A 124 8.93 21.32 0.39
C ILE A 124 9.63 20.32 -0.54
N ASN A 125 10.02 19.17 0.01
CA ASN A 125 10.65 18.07 -0.74
C ASN A 125 9.71 17.41 -1.76
N TRP A 126 8.40 17.41 -1.49
CA TRP A 126 7.40 16.84 -2.39
C TRP A 126 7.08 17.70 -3.60
N ARG A 127 7.30 19.01 -3.53
CA ARG A 127 6.87 19.95 -4.58
C ARG A 127 7.47 19.61 -5.95
N LEU A 128 8.76 19.28 -5.98
CA LEU A 128 9.43 18.92 -7.23
C LEU A 128 8.88 17.61 -7.80
N GLU A 129 8.70 16.62 -6.97
CA GLU A 129 8.23 15.30 -7.38
C GLU A 129 6.78 15.33 -7.85
N LEU A 130 5.90 16.04 -7.14
CA LEU A 130 4.52 16.25 -7.56
C LEU A 130 4.44 16.99 -8.91
N ALA A 131 5.26 18.02 -9.12
CA ALA A 131 5.32 18.73 -10.39
C ALA A 131 5.78 17.82 -11.54
N ARG A 132 6.78 16.95 -11.28
CA ARG A 132 7.26 15.96 -12.26
C ARG A 132 6.18 14.94 -12.60
N MET A 133 5.50 14.40 -11.59
CA MET A 133 4.37 13.46 -11.79
C MET A 133 3.27 14.10 -12.63
N GLN A 134 2.89 15.34 -12.32
CA GLN A 134 1.88 16.08 -13.09
C GLN A 134 2.29 16.28 -14.54
N LYS A 135 3.56 16.60 -14.79
CA LYS A 135 4.08 16.81 -16.15
C LYS A 135 4.07 15.53 -16.98
N VAL A 136 4.37 14.38 -16.36
CA VAL A 136 4.58 13.11 -17.07
C VAL A 136 3.29 12.31 -17.22
N LEU A 137 2.43 12.35 -16.21
CA LEU A 137 1.22 11.50 -16.13
C LEU A 137 -0.07 12.26 -16.47
N GLY A 138 -0.01 13.58 -16.47
CA GLY A 138 -1.17 14.44 -16.75
C GLY A 138 -2.05 14.59 -15.54
#